data_66a2b0f881354988a8e4e6444faaf1e6
#
_entry.id   66a2b0f881354988a8e4e6444faaf1e6
#
_cell.length_a   1.000
_cell.length_b   1.000
_cell.length_c   1.000
_cell.angle_alpha   90.00
_cell.angle_beta   90.00
_cell.angle_gamma   90.00
#
_symmetry.space_group_name_H-M   'P 1'
#
loop_
_entity.id
_entity.type
_entity.pdbx_description
1 polymer ?
#
loop_
_entity_poly.entity_id
_entity_poly.type
_entity_poly.pdbx_seq_one_letter_code
_entity_poly.pdbx_strand_id
1 'polypeptide(L)'
;ATLIVVMAVMNGFRADLLDRILGVSGHVVARPWNGQFEDRAATVARLQKLPPVVLATPLVDGQAMMSSGQAARGVVLRGMPTDALKRLPALAGNVRAGLIDDLSQSGRVAIGLRLAERYGIGIGDPVTLIAPRGTVTPFGTTPRIKQFRVAAIFSIGLSEYDLNIMFSGLETAQGFFSESAQSGAIELTLDD
;
A
#
# COMPACT_ATOMS: atom_id res chain seq x y z
N ALA A 1 -3.14 33.71 27.20
CA ALA A 1 -4.13 32.63 27.04
C ALA A 1 -4.23 32.14 25.57
N THR A 2 -4.33 33.03 24.61
CA THR A 2 -4.49 32.68 23.15
C THR A 2 -3.34 31.84 22.60
N LEU A 3 -2.09 32.15 22.97
CA LEU A 3 -0.91 31.42 22.47
C LEU A 3 -0.90 29.97 22.96
N ILE A 4 -1.30 29.71 24.20
CA ILE A 4 -1.36 28.36 24.76
C ILE A 4 -2.39 27.51 24.02
N VAL A 5 -3.54 28.08 23.73
CA VAL A 5 -4.62 27.40 22.97
C VAL A 5 -4.17 27.06 21.56
N VAL A 6 -3.51 28.01 20.87
CA VAL A 6 -2.97 27.78 19.51
C VAL A 6 -1.90 26.68 19.52
N MET A 7 -0.98 26.70 20.50
CA MET A 7 0.04 25.65 20.64
C MET A 7 -0.56 24.27 20.94
N ALA A 8 -1.57 24.21 21.81
CA ALA A 8 -2.26 22.97 22.15
C ALA A 8 -2.99 22.38 20.92
N VAL A 9 -3.68 23.22 20.15
CA VAL A 9 -4.37 22.81 18.92
C VAL A 9 -3.36 22.34 17.87
N MET A 10 -2.26 23.08 17.66
CA MET A 10 -1.21 22.68 16.71
C MET A 10 -0.53 21.36 17.11
N ASN A 11 -0.25 21.15 18.40
CA ASN A 11 0.34 19.90 18.86
C ASN A 11 -0.64 18.72 18.70
N GLY A 12 -1.92 18.91 19.01
CA GLY A 12 -2.94 17.89 18.77
C GLY A 12 -3.12 17.55 17.30
N PHE A 13 -3.15 18.55 16.43
CA PHE A 13 -3.23 18.36 14.98
C PHE A 13 -2.00 17.66 14.41
N ARG A 14 -0.80 18.01 14.88
CA ARG A 14 0.44 17.35 14.48
C ARG A 14 0.46 15.88 14.89
N ALA A 15 0.04 15.56 16.10
CA ALA A 15 -0.04 14.19 16.61
C ALA A 15 -1.04 13.37 15.77
N ASP A 16 -2.26 13.87 15.55
CA ASP A 16 -3.28 13.19 14.73
C ASP A 16 -2.82 12.97 13.29
N LEU A 17 -2.12 13.95 12.70
CA LEU A 17 -1.55 13.79 11.34
C LEU A 17 -0.45 12.72 11.30
N LEU A 18 0.46 12.73 12.28
CA LEU A 18 1.53 11.74 12.35
C LEU A 18 0.97 10.34 12.51
N ASP A 19 0.03 10.13 13.41
CA ASP A 19 -0.62 8.83 13.63
C ASP A 19 -1.31 8.31 12.37
N ARG A 20 -1.99 9.19 11.62
CA ARG A 20 -2.63 8.80 10.35
C ARG A 20 -1.63 8.47 9.25
N ILE A 21 -0.54 9.22 9.15
CA ILE A 21 0.53 8.98 8.15
C ILE A 21 1.28 7.69 8.50
N LEU A 22 1.67 7.49 9.76
CA LEU A 22 2.32 6.27 10.23
C LEU A 22 1.38 5.06 10.19
N GLY A 23 0.08 5.27 10.29
CA GLY A 23 -0.93 4.23 10.08
C GLY A 23 -0.95 3.63 8.67
N VAL A 24 -0.42 4.35 7.67
CA VAL A 24 -0.31 3.88 6.27
C VAL A 24 1.06 3.29 5.97
N SER A 25 2.11 3.80 6.61
CA SER A 25 3.50 3.40 6.38
C SER A 25 4.19 3.13 7.71
N GLY A 26 5.01 2.10 7.77
CA GLY A 26 5.87 1.84 8.92
C GLY A 26 6.90 2.96 9.10
N HIS A 27 7.56 2.94 10.25
CA HIS A 27 8.53 3.97 10.63
C HIS A 27 9.80 3.96 9.77
N VAL A 28 10.19 2.77 9.27
CA VAL A 28 11.40 2.59 8.44
C VAL A 28 11.11 1.62 7.30
N VAL A 29 11.67 1.92 6.13
CA VAL A 29 11.62 1.03 4.97
C VAL A 29 13.04 0.62 4.60
N ALA A 30 13.37 -0.65 4.79
CA ALA A 30 14.64 -1.24 4.38
C ALA A 30 14.53 -1.73 2.93
N ARG A 31 15.45 -1.26 2.07
CA ARG A 31 15.56 -1.71 0.68
C ARG A 31 16.93 -2.33 0.43
N PRO A 32 17.03 -3.38 -0.39
CA PRO A 32 18.31 -4.00 -0.72
C PRO A 32 19.12 -3.05 -1.64
N TRP A 33 20.42 -2.95 -1.39
CA TRP A 33 21.31 -2.10 -2.18
C TRP A 33 21.38 -2.52 -3.65
N ASN A 34 21.34 -3.83 -3.92
CA ASN A 34 21.44 -4.40 -5.26
C ASN A 34 20.07 -4.77 -5.87
N GLY A 35 18.97 -4.20 -5.35
CA GLY A 35 17.62 -4.44 -5.86
C GLY A 35 17.00 -5.77 -5.40
N GLN A 36 17.77 -6.69 -4.81
CA GLN A 36 17.28 -7.96 -4.29
C GLN A 36 17.94 -8.31 -2.96
N PHE A 37 17.18 -8.91 -2.04
CA PHE A 37 17.73 -9.55 -0.85
C PHE A 37 18.31 -10.92 -1.24
N GLU A 38 19.36 -11.35 -0.59
CA GLU A 38 19.86 -12.75 -0.75
C GLU A 38 18.79 -13.75 -0.26
N ASP A 39 18.24 -13.48 0.93
CA ASP A 39 17.07 -14.17 1.48
C ASP A 39 16.22 -13.16 2.23
N ARG A 40 15.11 -12.74 1.60
CA ARG A 40 14.19 -11.76 2.21
C ARG A 40 13.50 -12.32 3.45
N ALA A 41 13.12 -13.60 3.43
CA ALA A 41 12.44 -14.23 4.56
C ALA A 41 13.36 -14.30 5.78
N ALA A 42 14.60 -14.73 5.60
CA ALA A 42 15.61 -14.74 6.66
C ALA A 42 15.93 -13.32 7.16
N THR A 43 15.96 -12.34 6.27
CA THR A 43 16.19 -10.93 6.64
C THR A 43 15.02 -10.39 7.46
N VAL A 44 13.77 -10.65 7.09
CA VAL A 44 12.58 -10.32 7.88
C VAL A 44 12.66 -10.94 9.26
N ALA A 45 12.95 -12.25 9.34
CA ALA A 45 13.06 -12.94 10.62
C ALA A 45 14.20 -12.41 11.52
N ARG A 46 15.29 -11.93 10.93
CA ARG A 46 16.40 -11.29 11.64
C ARG A 46 16.03 -9.92 12.14
N LEU A 47 15.42 -9.09 11.31
CA LEU A 47 14.97 -7.73 11.66
C LEU A 47 13.90 -7.78 12.75
N GLN A 48 12.97 -8.75 12.70
CA GLN A 48 11.92 -8.93 13.72
C GLN A 48 12.48 -9.20 15.13
N LYS A 49 13.72 -9.66 15.24
CA LYS A 49 14.37 -9.93 16.53
C LYS A 49 15.11 -8.75 17.13
N LEU A 50 15.25 -7.66 16.38
CA LEU A 50 15.95 -6.47 16.88
C LEU A 50 15.07 -5.74 17.90
N PRO A 51 15.66 -5.33 19.05
CA PRO A 51 14.97 -4.41 19.97
C PRO A 51 14.64 -3.13 19.18
N PRO A 52 13.80 -2.44 19.28
CA PRO A 52 12.68 -1.61 18.94
C PRO A 52 11.81 -2.09 17.76
N VAL A 53 12.08 -3.20 17.09
CA VAL A 53 11.24 -3.65 15.98
C VAL A 53 10.03 -4.43 16.49
N VAL A 54 8.86 -3.82 16.39
CA VAL A 54 7.57 -4.45 16.72
C VAL A 54 7.11 -5.37 15.59
N LEU A 55 7.28 -4.93 14.35
CA LEU A 55 6.86 -5.68 13.18
C LEU A 55 7.79 -5.42 11.99
N ALA A 56 8.24 -6.51 11.35
CA ALA A 56 8.95 -6.48 10.08
C ALA A 56 8.09 -7.15 9.01
N THR A 57 7.67 -6.40 7.99
CA THR A 57 6.73 -6.86 6.96
C THR A 57 7.34 -6.73 5.57
N PRO A 58 7.35 -7.80 4.76
CA PRO A 58 7.75 -7.68 3.37
C PRO A 58 6.74 -6.81 2.61
N LEU A 59 7.26 -5.90 1.80
CA LEU A 59 6.48 -4.93 1.03
C LEU A 59 6.96 -4.92 -0.42
N VAL A 60 6.01 -4.86 -1.34
CA VAL A 60 6.23 -4.47 -2.73
C VAL A 60 5.35 -3.27 -3.02
N ASP A 61 5.97 -2.15 -3.33
CA ASP A 61 5.24 -0.92 -3.65
C ASP A 61 5.73 -0.33 -4.96
N GLY A 62 4.83 0.30 -5.68
CA GLY A 62 5.18 0.95 -6.93
C GLY A 62 4.07 1.85 -7.45
N GLN A 63 4.47 2.76 -8.32
CA GLN A 63 3.54 3.64 -9.00
C GLN A 63 2.89 2.91 -10.18
N ALA A 64 1.59 3.13 -10.33
CA ALA A 64 0.82 2.65 -11.45
C ALA A 64 -0.18 3.73 -11.87
N MET A 65 -0.69 3.63 -13.07
CA MET A 65 -1.84 4.41 -13.52
C MET A 65 -3.07 3.52 -13.43
N MET A 66 -4.04 3.91 -12.61
CA MET A 66 -5.34 3.27 -12.59
C MET A 66 -6.21 3.88 -13.68
N SER A 67 -6.90 3.02 -14.42
CA SER A 67 -7.90 3.40 -15.41
C SER A 67 -9.23 2.73 -15.09
N SER A 68 -10.30 3.52 -15.12
CA SER A 68 -11.68 3.04 -15.03
C SER A 68 -12.53 3.83 -16.02
N GLY A 69 -13.05 3.15 -17.05
CA GLY A 69 -13.74 3.81 -18.15
C GLY A 69 -12.82 4.76 -18.92
N GLN A 70 -13.23 6.04 -19.04
CA GLN A 70 -12.49 7.07 -19.76
C GLN A 70 -11.54 7.88 -18.86
N ALA A 71 -11.48 7.58 -17.56
CA ALA A 71 -10.69 8.33 -16.61
C ALA A 71 -9.46 7.53 -16.17
N ALA A 72 -8.35 8.24 -15.98
CA ALA A 72 -7.10 7.67 -15.50
C ALA A 72 -6.51 8.52 -14.37
N ARG A 73 -5.82 7.86 -13.42
CA ARG A 73 -5.16 8.51 -12.29
C ARG A 73 -3.91 7.75 -11.87
N GLY A 74 -2.87 8.51 -11.48
CA GLY A 74 -1.70 7.94 -10.82
C GLY A 74 -2.05 7.44 -9.42
N VAL A 75 -1.66 6.22 -9.12
CA VAL A 75 -1.86 5.57 -7.82
C VAL A 75 -0.57 4.87 -7.38
N VAL A 76 -0.44 4.62 -6.10
CA VAL A 76 0.60 3.75 -5.53
C VAL A 76 -0.07 2.45 -5.12
N LEU A 77 0.34 1.34 -5.73
CA LEU A 77 -0.08 0.01 -5.30
C LEU A 77 0.92 -0.52 -4.27
N ARG A 78 0.42 -0.89 -3.10
CA ARG A 78 1.19 -1.49 -2.00
C ARG A 78 0.75 -2.93 -1.80
N GLY A 79 1.66 -3.87 -1.99
CA GLY A 79 1.44 -5.30 -1.77
C GLY A 79 2.11 -5.78 -0.50
N MET A 80 1.34 -6.39 0.38
CA MET A 80 1.79 -6.92 1.66
C MET A 80 1.11 -8.27 1.93
N PRO A 81 1.66 -9.14 2.80
CA PRO A 81 0.95 -10.33 3.27
C PRO A 81 -0.41 -9.94 3.86
N THR A 82 -1.44 -10.74 3.59
CA THR A 82 -2.83 -10.43 4.03
C THR A 82 -2.93 -10.27 5.55
N ASP A 83 -2.17 -11.06 6.32
CA ASP A 83 -2.14 -10.92 7.77
C ASP A 83 -1.52 -9.60 8.24
N ALA A 84 -0.57 -9.06 7.50
CA ALA A 84 -0.03 -7.74 7.78
C ALA A 84 -1.03 -6.64 7.41
N LEU A 85 -1.74 -6.77 6.28
CA LEU A 85 -2.80 -5.84 5.89
C LEU A 85 -3.92 -5.74 6.94
N LYS A 86 -4.31 -6.86 7.56
CA LYS A 86 -5.30 -6.87 8.66
C LYS A 86 -4.84 -6.10 9.90
N ARG A 87 -3.54 -6.05 10.14
CA ARG A 87 -2.93 -5.34 11.29
C ARG A 87 -2.55 -3.90 10.98
N LEU A 88 -2.54 -3.53 9.70
CA LEU A 88 -2.20 -2.18 9.28
C LEU A 88 -3.27 -1.19 9.77
N PRO A 89 -2.91 -0.19 10.61
CA PRO A 89 -3.90 0.75 11.17
C PRO A 89 -4.75 1.45 10.11
N ALA A 90 -4.18 1.70 8.93
CA ALA A 90 -4.90 2.28 7.80
C ALA A 90 -6.08 1.42 7.31
N LEU A 91 -6.03 0.10 7.49
CA LEU A 91 -7.07 -0.84 7.06
C LEU A 91 -7.85 -1.40 8.25
N ALA A 92 -7.17 -1.70 9.37
CA ALA A 92 -7.80 -2.23 10.59
C ALA A 92 -8.85 -1.24 11.12
N GLY A 93 -10.12 -1.63 11.11
CA GLY A 93 -11.24 -0.79 11.54
C GLY A 93 -11.67 0.32 10.56
N ASN A 94 -10.97 0.50 9.45
CA ASN A 94 -11.23 1.53 8.45
C ASN A 94 -11.83 1.01 7.14
N VAL A 95 -12.16 -0.28 7.05
CA VAL A 95 -12.88 -0.86 5.90
C VAL A 95 -14.32 -0.41 5.94
N ARG A 96 -14.80 0.15 4.83
CA ARG A 96 -16.17 0.66 4.64
C ARG A 96 -17.04 -0.34 3.91
N ALA A 97 -16.45 -1.13 3.02
CA ALA A 97 -17.14 -2.18 2.28
C ALA A 97 -16.16 -3.29 1.88
N GLY A 98 -16.67 -4.52 1.71
CA GLY A 98 -15.87 -5.68 1.32
C GLY A 98 -15.06 -6.28 2.48
N LEU A 99 -14.11 -7.15 2.15
CA LEU A 99 -13.31 -7.89 3.12
C LEU A 99 -11.82 -7.83 2.76
N ILE A 100 -10.96 -7.59 3.76
CA ILE A 100 -9.49 -7.64 3.58
C ILE A 100 -9.03 -9.07 3.26
N ASP A 101 -9.73 -10.08 3.77
CA ASP A 101 -9.41 -11.49 3.52
C ASP A 101 -9.41 -11.85 2.04
N ASP A 102 -10.26 -11.20 1.26
CA ASP A 102 -10.33 -11.41 -0.19
C ASP A 102 -9.08 -10.94 -0.94
N LEU A 103 -8.24 -10.12 -0.31
CA LEU A 103 -6.94 -9.70 -0.88
C LEU A 103 -5.92 -10.85 -0.95
N SER A 104 -6.17 -11.97 -0.27
CA SER A 104 -5.40 -13.20 -0.43
C SER A 104 -5.57 -13.84 -1.82
N GLN A 105 -6.68 -13.54 -2.49
CA GLN A 105 -6.95 -14.02 -3.83
C GLN A 105 -6.17 -13.19 -4.87
N SER A 106 -5.60 -13.87 -5.86
CA SER A 106 -4.86 -13.19 -6.93
C SER A 106 -5.77 -12.23 -7.72
N GLY A 107 -5.22 -11.06 -8.05
CA GLY A 107 -5.95 -10.06 -8.84
C GLY A 107 -6.99 -9.26 -8.06
N ARG A 108 -6.95 -9.30 -6.74
CA ARG A 108 -7.82 -8.49 -5.87
C ARG A 108 -7.08 -7.27 -5.31
N VAL A 109 -7.80 -6.16 -5.18
CA VAL A 109 -7.26 -4.89 -4.64
C VAL A 109 -8.24 -4.24 -3.69
N ALA A 110 -7.71 -3.52 -2.70
CA ALA A 110 -8.47 -2.57 -1.89
C ALA A 110 -8.19 -1.15 -2.40
N ILE A 111 -9.22 -0.33 -2.46
CA ILE A 111 -9.14 1.07 -2.92
C ILE A 111 -9.66 2.00 -1.83
N GLY A 112 -9.19 3.24 -1.82
CA GLY A 112 -9.72 4.24 -0.90
C GLY A 112 -11.11 4.72 -1.29
N LEU A 113 -11.90 5.12 -0.28
CA LEU A 113 -13.29 5.56 -0.46
C LEU A 113 -13.40 6.74 -1.45
N ARG A 114 -12.48 7.71 -1.37
CA ARG A 114 -12.50 8.87 -2.28
C ARG A 114 -12.22 8.48 -3.73
N LEU A 115 -11.41 7.44 -3.94
CA LEU A 115 -11.16 6.88 -5.27
C LEU A 115 -12.42 6.17 -5.79
N ALA A 116 -13.06 5.36 -4.95
CA ALA A 116 -14.30 4.67 -5.26
C ALA A 116 -15.42 5.65 -5.64
N GLU A 117 -15.66 6.67 -4.80
CA GLU A 117 -16.67 7.70 -5.03
C GLU A 117 -16.42 8.49 -6.33
N ARG A 118 -15.17 8.93 -6.54
CA ARG A 118 -14.81 9.76 -7.68
C ARG A 118 -15.01 9.08 -9.03
N TYR A 119 -14.80 7.78 -9.09
CA TYR A 119 -14.89 7.00 -10.33
C TYR A 119 -16.11 6.08 -10.39
N GLY A 120 -16.98 6.11 -9.39
CA GLY A 120 -18.17 5.28 -9.33
C GLY A 120 -17.86 3.78 -9.28
N ILE A 121 -16.79 3.40 -8.54
CA ILE A 121 -16.29 2.03 -8.48
C ILE A 121 -16.81 1.37 -7.19
N GLY A 122 -17.45 0.23 -7.31
CA GLY A 122 -17.94 -0.59 -6.20
C GLY A 122 -17.13 -1.87 -5.97
N ILE A 123 -17.56 -2.64 -4.98
CA ILE A 123 -17.01 -3.97 -4.72
C ILE A 123 -17.31 -4.90 -5.90
N GLY A 124 -16.29 -5.65 -6.34
CA GLY A 124 -16.36 -6.57 -7.48
C GLY A 124 -16.11 -5.91 -8.84
N ASP A 125 -16.16 -4.58 -8.93
CA ASP A 125 -15.93 -3.88 -10.18
C ASP A 125 -14.47 -4.04 -10.66
N PRO A 126 -14.27 -4.09 -11.98
CA PRO A 126 -12.95 -4.18 -12.57
C PRO A 126 -12.25 -2.81 -12.59
N VAL A 127 -10.97 -2.80 -12.24
CA VAL A 127 -10.07 -1.65 -12.41
C VAL A 127 -8.83 -2.11 -13.16
N THR A 128 -8.37 -1.29 -14.11
CA THR A 128 -7.16 -1.61 -14.88
C THR A 128 -5.99 -0.81 -14.31
N LEU A 129 -4.90 -1.51 -13.99
CA LEU A 129 -3.64 -0.87 -13.60
C LEU A 129 -2.62 -1.01 -14.72
N ILE A 130 -1.89 0.06 -14.96
CA ILE A 130 -0.83 0.18 -15.96
C ILE A 130 0.44 0.54 -15.23
N ALA A 131 1.43 -0.36 -15.22
CA ALA A 131 2.75 -0.10 -14.67
C ALA A 131 3.63 0.56 -15.76
N PRO A 132 4.24 1.74 -15.47
CA PRO A 132 5.10 2.43 -16.44
C PRO A 132 6.40 1.65 -16.71
N ARG A 133 6.89 0.91 -15.72
CA ARG A 133 8.01 -0.04 -15.89
C ARG A 133 7.46 -1.38 -16.34
N GLY A 134 7.45 -1.59 -17.65
CA GLY A 134 6.99 -2.83 -18.26
C GLY A 134 8.14 -3.79 -18.60
N THR A 135 7.85 -4.73 -19.49
CA THR A 135 8.84 -5.69 -19.98
C THR A 135 9.71 -5.03 -21.05
N VAL A 136 11.03 -5.14 -20.89
CA VAL A 136 11.97 -4.70 -21.94
C VAL A 136 11.90 -5.69 -23.08
N THR A 137 11.59 -5.19 -24.26
CA THR A 137 11.56 -5.97 -25.51
C THR A 137 12.61 -5.41 -26.48
N PRO A 138 13.02 -6.16 -27.52
CA PRO A 138 13.93 -5.65 -28.53
C PRO A 138 13.43 -4.38 -29.25
N PHE A 139 12.14 -4.09 -29.16
CA PHE A 139 11.48 -2.93 -29.78
C PHE A 139 11.18 -1.80 -28.80
N GLY A 140 11.64 -1.90 -27.53
CA GLY A 140 11.41 -0.92 -26.47
C GLY A 140 10.72 -1.48 -25.24
N THR A 141 10.40 -0.62 -24.28
CA THR A 141 9.70 -1.02 -23.05
C THR A 141 8.19 -0.98 -23.26
N THR A 142 7.53 -2.13 -23.10
CA THR A 142 6.08 -2.24 -23.20
C THR A 142 5.46 -2.09 -21.80
N PRO A 143 4.52 -1.14 -21.58
CA PRO A 143 3.82 -1.02 -20.30
C PRO A 143 3.11 -2.33 -19.94
N ARG A 144 3.11 -2.67 -18.67
CA ARG A 144 2.34 -3.82 -18.19
C ARG A 144 0.95 -3.38 -17.80
N ILE A 145 -0.04 -4.00 -18.43
CA ILE A 145 -1.46 -3.73 -18.19
C ILE A 145 -2.09 -4.97 -17.56
N LYS A 146 -2.75 -4.80 -16.42
CA LYS A 146 -3.47 -5.88 -15.76
C LYS A 146 -4.78 -5.37 -15.19
N GLN A 147 -5.84 -6.19 -15.32
CA GLN A 147 -7.13 -5.93 -14.71
C GLN A 147 -7.19 -6.58 -13.32
N PHE A 148 -7.72 -5.84 -12.36
CA PHE A 148 -7.96 -6.25 -10.98
C PHE A 148 -9.43 -6.10 -10.64
N ARG A 149 -9.88 -6.76 -9.56
CA ARG A 149 -11.22 -6.59 -9.01
C ARG A 149 -11.14 -5.97 -7.62
N VAL A 150 -12.04 -5.05 -7.34
CA VAL A 150 -12.12 -4.40 -6.03
C VAL A 150 -12.70 -5.38 -5.01
N ALA A 151 -11.92 -5.70 -3.98
CA ALA A 151 -12.30 -6.59 -2.89
C ALA A 151 -12.71 -5.83 -1.62
N ALA A 152 -12.11 -4.67 -1.38
CA ALA A 152 -12.40 -3.85 -0.23
C ALA A 152 -12.32 -2.36 -0.56
N ILE A 153 -13.10 -1.55 0.14
CA ILE A 153 -13.05 -0.08 0.11
C ILE A 153 -12.75 0.39 1.52
N PHE A 154 -11.70 1.18 1.70
CA PHE A 154 -11.27 1.71 2.99
C PHE A 154 -11.29 3.23 3.02
N SER A 155 -11.28 3.83 4.22
CA SER A 155 -11.15 5.28 4.39
C SER A 155 -10.36 5.58 5.66
N ILE A 156 -9.17 6.14 5.49
CA ILE A 156 -8.30 6.58 6.57
C ILE A 156 -8.54 8.04 6.98
N GLY A 157 -9.45 8.72 6.28
CA GLY A 157 -9.83 10.11 6.56
C GLY A 157 -8.83 11.15 6.04
N LEU A 158 -7.83 10.76 5.26
CA LEU A 158 -6.93 11.65 4.53
C LEU A 158 -7.23 11.56 3.03
N SER A 159 -7.85 12.60 2.47
CA SER A 159 -8.34 12.58 1.09
C SER A 159 -7.28 12.23 0.06
N GLU A 160 -6.05 12.70 0.24
CA GLU A 160 -4.94 12.39 -0.70
C GLU A 160 -4.57 10.90 -0.66
N TYR A 161 -4.56 10.29 0.52
CA TYR A 161 -4.28 8.86 0.66
C TYR A 161 -5.44 8.03 0.13
N ASP A 162 -6.68 8.38 0.48
CA ASP A 162 -7.89 7.71 0.00
C ASP A 162 -8.07 7.83 -1.53
N LEU A 163 -7.39 8.80 -2.18
CA LEU A 163 -7.39 8.97 -3.63
C LEU A 163 -6.24 8.25 -4.35
N ASN A 164 -5.10 8.06 -3.69
CA ASN A 164 -3.87 7.70 -4.39
C ASN A 164 -3.29 6.35 -3.97
N ILE A 165 -3.74 5.76 -2.86
CA ILE A 165 -3.20 4.49 -2.37
C ILE A 165 -4.18 3.35 -2.65
N MET A 166 -3.62 2.24 -3.11
CA MET A 166 -4.30 0.96 -3.27
C MET A 166 -3.49 -0.13 -2.56
N PHE A 167 -4.19 -1.11 -1.99
CA PHE A 167 -3.54 -2.27 -1.37
C PHE A 167 -3.88 -3.56 -2.11
N SER A 168 -2.96 -4.52 -2.07
CA SER A 168 -3.16 -5.89 -2.58
C SER A 168 -2.41 -6.90 -1.74
N GLY A 169 -2.67 -8.18 -1.96
CA GLY A 169 -1.79 -9.23 -1.46
C GLY A 169 -0.38 -9.11 -2.06
N LEU A 170 0.63 -9.55 -1.32
CA LEU A 170 2.04 -9.45 -1.70
C LEU A 170 2.32 -10.09 -3.08
N GLU A 171 1.83 -11.31 -3.30
CA GLU A 171 2.01 -12.05 -4.56
C GLU A 171 1.36 -11.33 -5.76
N THR A 172 0.21 -10.70 -5.52
CA THR A 172 -0.50 -9.92 -6.54
C THR A 172 0.35 -8.75 -7.02
N ALA A 173 0.97 -7.99 -6.10
CA ALA A 173 1.85 -6.88 -6.42
C ALA A 173 3.16 -7.35 -7.07
N GLN A 174 3.77 -8.42 -6.56
CA GLN A 174 4.95 -9.02 -7.16
C GLN A 174 4.71 -9.41 -8.62
N GLY A 175 3.62 -10.13 -8.88
CA GLY A 175 3.25 -10.52 -10.24
C GLY A 175 2.94 -9.32 -11.15
N PHE A 176 2.37 -8.24 -10.61
CA PHE A 176 2.09 -7.03 -11.37
C PHE A 176 3.36 -6.25 -11.74
N PHE A 177 4.27 -6.05 -10.77
CA PHE A 177 5.52 -5.33 -11.01
C PHE A 177 6.66 -6.20 -11.57
N SER A 178 6.44 -7.51 -11.79
CA SER A 178 7.48 -8.51 -12.14
C SER A 178 8.62 -8.56 -11.14
N GLU A 179 8.30 -8.42 -9.89
CA GLU A 179 9.28 -8.53 -8.83
C GLU A 179 9.41 -9.98 -8.35
N SER A 180 10.65 -10.43 -8.13
CA SER A 180 10.92 -11.73 -7.54
C SER A 180 10.50 -11.77 -6.06
N ALA A 181 10.44 -12.96 -5.50
CA ALA A 181 10.23 -13.13 -4.06
C ALA A 181 11.29 -12.43 -3.20
N GLN A 182 12.47 -12.15 -3.76
CA GLN A 182 13.58 -11.47 -3.09
C GLN A 182 13.64 -9.98 -3.32
N SER A 183 12.81 -9.45 -4.24
CA SER A 183 12.71 -8.02 -4.54
C SER A 183 11.77 -7.28 -3.59
N GLY A 184 11.73 -5.96 -3.74
CA GLY A 184 10.86 -5.07 -2.96
C GLY A 184 11.55 -4.52 -1.72
N ALA A 185 10.81 -4.34 -0.64
CA ALA A 185 11.27 -3.74 0.59
C ALA A 185 10.84 -4.57 1.81
N ILE A 186 11.37 -4.20 2.96
CA ILE A 186 10.88 -4.63 4.27
C ILE A 186 10.49 -3.38 5.03
N GLU A 187 9.24 -3.29 5.41
CA GLU A 187 8.71 -2.21 6.24
C GLU A 187 8.83 -2.59 7.71
N LEU A 188 9.33 -1.67 8.52
CA LEU A 188 9.54 -1.87 9.94
C LEU A 188 8.64 -0.92 10.73
N THR A 189 7.87 -1.48 11.64
CA THR A 189 7.19 -0.74 12.69
C THR A 189 8.03 -0.83 13.95
N LEU A 190 8.36 0.29 14.52
CA LEU A 190 9.19 0.40 15.73
C LEU A 190 8.30 0.70 16.94
N ASP A 191 8.77 0.31 18.13
CA ASP A 191 8.23 0.74 19.40
C ASP A 191 8.67 2.20 19.66
N ASP A 192 7.77 3.01 20.23
CA ASP A 192 8.05 4.44 20.56
C ASP A 192 8.96 4.60 21.78
#